data_fea6e6865fd8a0e6a4edab62dfb445d2
#
_entry.id   fea6e6865fd8a0e6a4edab62dfb445d2
#
_cell.length_a   1.000
_cell.length_b   1.000
_cell.length_c   1.000
_cell.angle_alpha   90.00
_cell.angle_beta   90.00
_cell.angle_gamma   90.00
#
_symmetry.space_group_name_H-M   'P 1'
#
loop_
_entity.id
_entity.type
_entity.pdbx_description
1 polymer ?
#
loop_
_entity_poly.entity_id
_entity_poly.type
_entity_poly.pdbx_seq_one_letter_code
_entity_poly.pdbx_strand_id
1 'polypeptide(L)'
;MCIRDRLHVMCDLSIAADNAVFGQTGPKVGSFDGGYGSSYLARIVGQKKAREIWFLCRQYDARQALEMGLVNTVVPLAQLEEETIQWCREMLRMSPIALRCLKAAMNADCDGQAGLQELAGNATMLFYMSEEGQEGRNAYLEKRPPDFSRFTRHP
;
A
#
# COMPACT_ATOMS: atom_id res chain seq x y z
N MET A 1 10.55 22.02 -1.68
CA MET A 1 9.59 20.89 -1.68
C MET A 1 10.39 19.61 -1.50
N CYS A 2 10.13 18.86 -0.45
CA CYS A 2 10.89 17.66 -0.21
C CYS A 2 10.26 16.50 -1.00
N ILE A 3 10.84 16.16 -2.14
CA ILE A 3 10.42 15.00 -2.95
C ILE A 3 10.41 13.72 -2.10
N ARG A 4 11.29 13.63 -1.11
CA ARG A 4 11.39 12.50 -0.16
C ARG A 4 10.14 12.33 0.68
N ASP A 5 9.56 13.43 1.21
CA ASP A 5 8.34 13.37 2.03
C ASP A 5 7.12 12.89 1.24
N ARG A 6 7.12 13.14 -0.07
CA ARG A 6 6.09 12.65 -0.96
C ARG A 6 6.29 11.16 -1.28
N LEU A 7 7.54 10.76 -1.48
CA LEU A 7 7.89 9.39 -1.84
C LEU A 7 7.53 8.41 -0.71
N HIS A 8 7.88 8.70 0.55
CA HIS A 8 7.58 7.79 1.66
C HIS A 8 6.07 7.64 1.92
N VAL A 9 5.27 8.70 1.69
CA VAL A 9 3.80 8.63 1.81
C VAL A 9 3.19 7.63 0.82
N MET A 10 3.84 7.40 -0.33
CA MET A 10 3.41 6.43 -1.33
C MET A 10 3.95 5.02 -1.08
N CYS A 11 4.89 4.85 -0.15
CA CYS A 11 5.40 3.54 0.23
C CYS A 11 4.45 2.86 1.21
N ASP A 12 4.44 1.53 1.19
CA ASP A 12 3.59 0.73 2.07
C ASP A 12 4.01 0.84 3.54
N LEU A 13 5.30 0.94 3.80
CA LEU A 13 5.90 1.04 5.13
C LEU A 13 7.00 2.12 5.14
N SER A 14 7.16 2.78 6.29
CA SER A 14 8.18 3.80 6.49
C SER A 14 8.88 3.62 7.83
N ILE A 15 10.21 3.52 7.79
CA ILE A 15 11.08 3.52 8.97
C ILE A 15 11.86 4.83 8.97
N ALA A 16 11.86 5.55 10.08
CA ALA A 16 12.53 6.84 10.20
C ALA A 16 13.77 6.75 11.07
N ALA A 17 14.80 7.52 10.71
CA ALA A 17 15.89 7.80 11.64
C ALA A 17 15.40 8.80 12.72
N ASP A 18 15.96 8.71 13.91
CA ASP A 18 15.64 9.58 15.07
C ASP A 18 15.88 11.07 14.82
N ASN A 19 16.78 11.39 13.88
CA ASN A 19 17.08 12.76 13.45
C ASN A 19 16.29 13.21 12.21
N ALA A 20 15.32 12.43 11.75
CA ALA A 20 14.52 12.79 10.58
C ALA A 20 13.53 13.92 10.89
N VAL A 21 13.29 14.79 9.90
CA VAL A 21 12.32 15.87 9.96
C VAL A 21 11.36 15.74 8.78
N PHE A 22 10.08 15.79 9.08
CA PHE A 22 8.98 15.65 8.13
C PHE A 22 8.20 16.95 7.99
N GLY A 23 7.69 17.23 6.79
CA GLY A 23 6.84 18.39 6.55
C GLY A 23 6.63 18.68 5.08
N GLN A 24 5.61 19.49 4.80
CA GLN A 24 5.29 19.93 3.45
C GLN A 24 5.52 21.43 3.36
N THR A 25 6.18 21.87 2.31
CA THR A 25 6.59 23.27 2.14
C THR A 25 5.97 23.95 0.92
N GLY A 26 5.12 23.24 0.18
CA GLY A 26 4.54 23.71 -1.09
C GLY A 26 3.94 25.11 -1.01
N PRO A 27 2.93 25.39 -0.16
CA PRO A 27 2.31 26.71 -0.07
C PRO A 27 3.29 27.82 0.34
N LYS A 28 4.27 27.50 1.21
CA LYS A 28 5.29 28.47 1.65
C LYS A 28 6.23 28.92 0.53
N VAL A 29 6.45 28.07 -0.47
CA VAL A 29 7.38 28.34 -1.59
C VAL A 29 6.66 28.60 -2.92
N GLY A 30 5.35 28.82 -2.87
CA GLY A 30 4.55 29.08 -4.08
C GLY A 30 4.37 27.84 -4.98
N SER A 31 4.36 26.64 -4.39
CA SER A 31 4.17 25.39 -5.12
C SER A 31 2.90 24.69 -4.65
N PHE A 32 2.21 24.01 -5.56
CA PHE A 32 1.05 23.17 -5.31
C PHE A 32 1.41 21.70 -5.60
N ASP A 33 1.09 20.83 -4.65
CA ASP A 33 1.23 19.38 -4.86
C ASP A 33 -0.12 18.78 -5.29
N GLY A 34 -0.30 18.65 -6.60
CA GLY A 34 -1.49 18.07 -7.22
C GLY A 34 -1.49 16.54 -7.30
N GLY A 35 -0.48 15.86 -6.75
CA GLY A 35 -0.37 14.41 -6.79
C GLY A 35 -1.02 13.71 -5.59
N TYR A 36 -0.76 12.42 -5.48
CA TYR A 36 -1.28 11.59 -4.39
C TYR A 36 -0.81 12.03 -2.99
N GLY A 37 0.28 12.80 -2.87
CA GLY A 37 0.85 13.21 -1.59
C GLY A 37 -0.11 13.94 -0.66
N SER A 38 -1.12 14.63 -1.17
CA SER A 38 -2.13 15.29 -0.33
C SER A 38 -3.24 14.33 0.13
N SER A 39 -3.79 13.53 -0.79
CA SER A 39 -4.89 12.61 -0.49
C SER A 39 -4.44 11.41 0.34
N TYR A 40 -3.31 10.81 0.02
CA TYR A 40 -2.74 9.71 0.81
C TYR A 40 -2.29 10.16 2.20
N LEU A 41 -1.64 11.33 2.31
CA LEU A 41 -1.29 11.88 3.63
C LEU A 41 -2.52 11.99 4.54
N ALA A 42 -3.64 12.48 3.99
CA ALA A 42 -4.89 12.62 4.74
C ALA A 42 -5.47 11.26 5.20
N ARG A 43 -5.22 10.19 4.47
CA ARG A 43 -5.61 8.81 4.87
C ARG A 43 -4.71 8.25 5.97
N ILE A 44 -3.42 8.59 5.94
CA ILE A 44 -2.44 8.12 6.91
C ILE A 44 -2.61 8.83 8.26
N VAL A 45 -2.56 10.18 8.27
CA VAL A 45 -2.53 10.97 9.51
C VAL A 45 -3.88 11.58 9.88
N GLY A 46 -4.90 11.35 9.08
CA GLY A 46 -6.22 11.94 9.22
C GLY A 46 -6.32 13.35 8.64
N GLN A 47 -7.57 13.74 8.32
CA GLN A 47 -7.88 14.95 7.57
C GLN A 47 -7.39 16.24 8.24
N LYS A 48 -7.54 16.36 9.56
CA LYS A 48 -7.16 17.59 10.27
C LYS A 48 -5.64 17.75 10.35
N LYS A 49 -4.93 16.68 10.65
CA LYS A 49 -3.46 16.72 10.74
C LYS A 49 -2.84 16.96 9.36
N ALA A 50 -3.34 16.33 8.31
CA ALA A 50 -2.89 16.58 6.95
C ALA A 50 -3.06 18.07 6.53
N ARG A 51 -4.21 18.68 6.87
CA ARG A 51 -4.43 20.12 6.62
C ARG A 51 -3.49 21.00 7.43
N GLU A 52 -3.22 20.67 8.68
CA GLU A 52 -2.25 21.39 9.50
C GLU A 52 -0.87 21.35 8.88
N ILE A 53 -0.40 20.17 8.44
CA ILE A 53 0.88 19.97 7.77
C ILE A 53 0.96 20.83 6.50
N TRP A 54 -0.07 20.77 5.65
CA TRP A 54 -0.10 21.46 4.37
C TRP A 54 -0.35 22.98 4.48
N PHE A 55 -1.31 23.39 5.30
CA PHE A 55 -1.72 24.79 5.34
C PHE A 55 -0.76 25.65 6.13
N LEU A 56 -0.14 25.09 7.17
CA LEU A 56 0.80 25.82 8.03
C LEU A 56 2.27 25.55 7.69
N CYS A 57 2.55 24.57 6.84
CA CYS A 57 3.91 24.17 6.46
C CYS A 57 4.81 23.91 7.68
N ARG A 58 4.25 23.35 8.74
CA ARG A 58 4.97 22.99 9.96
C ARG A 58 5.87 21.79 9.72
N GLN A 59 6.95 21.73 10.48
CA GLN A 59 7.87 20.60 10.50
C GLN A 59 7.68 19.80 11.79
N TYR A 60 7.87 18.49 11.68
CA TYR A 60 7.67 17.52 12.75
C TYR A 60 8.91 16.65 12.85
N ASP A 61 9.38 16.38 14.06
CA ASP A 61 10.45 15.43 14.29
C ASP A 61 9.97 13.97 14.09
N ALA A 62 10.92 13.04 14.15
CA ALA A 62 10.62 11.62 13.93
C ALA A 62 9.63 11.04 14.96
N ARG A 63 9.69 11.49 16.22
CA ARG A 63 8.78 11.04 17.27
C ARG A 63 7.35 11.53 17.00
N GLN A 64 7.19 12.79 16.65
CA GLN A 64 5.88 13.35 16.26
C GLN A 64 5.32 12.65 15.03
N ALA A 65 6.19 12.29 14.07
CA ALA A 65 5.79 11.51 12.89
C ALA A 65 5.28 10.10 13.28
N LEU A 66 5.92 9.45 14.25
CA LEU A 66 5.47 8.17 14.80
C LEU A 66 4.12 8.32 15.53
N GLU A 67 3.98 9.32 16.41
CA GLU A 67 2.76 9.56 17.18
C GLU A 67 1.53 9.82 16.30
N MET A 68 1.70 10.47 15.13
CA MET A 68 0.61 10.71 14.18
C MET A 68 0.39 9.58 13.16
N GLY A 69 1.17 8.50 13.25
CA GLY A 69 1.07 7.35 12.35
C GLY A 69 1.65 7.59 10.95
N LEU A 70 2.49 8.62 10.78
CA LEU A 70 3.12 8.93 9.49
C LEU A 70 4.25 7.95 9.17
N VAL A 71 4.90 7.39 10.18
CA VAL A 71 5.93 6.35 10.05
C VAL A 71 5.62 5.18 10.99
N ASN A 72 6.09 3.99 10.63
CA ASN A 72 5.82 2.76 11.39
C ASN A 72 6.71 2.61 12.61
N THR A 73 7.95 3.08 12.53
CA THR A 73 8.91 3.03 13.64
C THR A 73 10.01 4.07 13.49
N VAL A 74 10.70 4.37 14.60
CA VAL A 74 11.84 5.28 14.65
C VAL A 74 13.02 4.55 15.31
N VAL A 75 14.18 4.63 14.68
CA VAL A 75 15.42 4.01 15.15
C VAL A 75 16.57 5.02 15.07
N PRO A 76 17.66 4.83 15.82
CA PRO A 76 18.89 5.61 15.63
C PRO A 76 19.38 5.54 14.18
N LEU A 77 19.85 6.66 13.64
CA LEU A 77 20.31 6.74 12.24
C LEU A 77 21.28 5.60 11.87
N ALA A 78 22.19 5.24 12.79
CA ALA A 78 23.16 4.18 12.55
C ALA A 78 22.53 2.78 12.40
N GLN A 79 21.29 2.58 12.85
CA GLN A 79 20.57 1.31 12.79
C GLN A 79 19.50 1.26 11.68
N LEU A 80 19.30 2.38 10.97
CA LEU A 80 18.20 2.52 10.00
C LEU A 80 18.21 1.45 8.90
N GLU A 81 19.39 1.19 8.34
CA GLU A 81 19.54 0.20 7.26
C GLU A 81 19.33 -1.22 7.78
N GLU A 82 19.92 -1.56 8.93
CA GLU A 82 19.81 -2.88 9.55
C GLU A 82 18.35 -3.21 9.88
N GLU A 83 17.63 -2.29 10.53
CA GLU A 83 16.21 -2.45 10.85
C GLU A 83 15.36 -2.60 9.59
N THR A 84 15.64 -1.81 8.56
CA THR A 84 14.94 -1.90 7.28
C THR A 84 15.14 -3.27 6.64
N ILE A 85 16.36 -3.77 6.63
CA ILE A 85 16.68 -5.10 6.10
C ILE A 85 15.98 -6.20 6.92
N GLN A 86 15.91 -6.04 8.25
CA GLN A 86 15.22 -6.98 9.12
C GLN A 86 13.74 -7.08 8.77
N TRP A 87 13.04 -5.95 8.60
CA TRP A 87 11.65 -5.92 8.18
C TRP A 87 11.44 -6.55 6.80
N CYS A 88 12.34 -6.30 5.85
CA CYS A 88 12.31 -6.95 4.54
C CYS A 88 12.43 -8.48 4.67
N ARG A 89 13.33 -8.98 5.53
CA ARG A 89 13.49 -10.41 5.78
C ARG A 89 12.25 -11.03 6.43
N GLU A 90 11.57 -10.31 7.30
CA GLU A 90 10.30 -10.75 7.88
C GLU A 90 9.21 -10.88 6.82
N MET A 91 9.06 -9.88 5.95
CA MET A 91 8.11 -9.94 4.83
C MET A 91 8.40 -11.11 3.87
N LEU A 92 9.66 -11.39 3.60
CA LEU A 92 10.07 -12.51 2.73
C LEU A 92 9.71 -13.90 3.29
N ARG A 93 9.40 -14.02 4.58
CA ARG A 93 8.91 -15.27 5.20
C ARG A 93 7.40 -15.44 5.07
N MET A 94 6.68 -14.39 4.66
CA MET A 94 5.23 -14.43 4.48
C MET A 94 4.86 -14.95 3.09
N SER A 95 3.61 -15.38 2.92
CA SER A 95 3.10 -15.81 1.62
C SER A 95 3.11 -14.66 0.60
N PRO A 96 3.85 -14.75 -0.51
CA PRO A 96 3.91 -13.67 -1.50
C PRO A 96 2.56 -13.40 -2.18
N ILE A 97 1.75 -14.43 -2.40
CA ILE A 97 0.39 -14.28 -2.96
C ILE A 97 -0.51 -13.55 -1.97
N ALA A 98 -0.47 -13.91 -0.69
CA ALA A 98 -1.26 -13.24 0.33
C ALA A 98 -0.90 -11.76 0.46
N LEU A 99 0.40 -11.43 0.50
CA LEU A 99 0.87 -10.03 0.55
C LEU A 99 0.40 -9.23 -0.68
N ARG A 100 0.50 -9.82 -1.87
CA ARG A 100 0.03 -9.19 -3.11
C ARG A 100 -1.48 -8.90 -3.08
N CYS A 101 -2.29 -9.89 -2.68
CA CYS A 101 -3.74 -9.71 -2.59
C CYS A 101 -4.13 -8.69 -1.51
N LEU A 102 -3.45 -8.70 -0.35
CA LEU A 102 -3.68 -7.72 0.71
C LEU A 102 -3.35 -6.30 0.25
N LYS A 103 -2.22 -6.09 -0.44
CA LYS A 103 -1.87 -4.78 -0.99
C LYS A 103 -2.92 -4.29 -1.98
N ALA A 104 -3.35 -5.14 -2.92
CA ALA A 104 -4.40 -4.80 -3.88
C ALA A 104 -5.72 -4.45 -3.17
N ALA A 105 -6.11 -5.21 -2.14
CA ALA A 105 -7.32 -4.94 -1.37
C ALA A 105 -7.25 -3.62 -0.58
N MET A 106 -6.10 -3.31 0.03
CA MET A 106 -5.90 -2.05 0.77
C MET A 106 -5.91 -0.82 -0.15
N ASN A 107 -5.51 -0.97 -1.41
CA ASN A 107 -5.45 0.14 -2.37
C ASN A 107 -6.73 0.28 -3.21
N ALA A 108 -7.60 -0.73 -3.22
CA ALA A 108 -8.75 -0.78 -4.13
C ALA A 108 -9.68 0.44 -4.03
N ASP A 109 -9.96 0.93 -2.83
CA ASP A 109 -10.80 2.10 -2.62
C ASP A 109 -10.10 3.43 -2.94
N CYS A 110 -8.76 3.45 -2.85
CA CYS A 110 -7.94 4.62 -3.14
C CYS A 110 -7.75 4.84 -4.62
N ASP A 111 -7.58 3.76 -5.37
CA ASP A 111 -7.26 3.78 -6.79
C ASP A 111 -8.52 3.70 -7.67
N GLY A 112 -9.70 3.71 -7.07
CA GLY A 112 -10.99 3.68 -7.76
C GLY A 112 -11.12 2.46 -8.67
N GLN A 113 -11.56 2.65 -9.92
CA GLN A 113 -11.73 1.54 -10.88
C GLN A 113 -10.42 0.80 -11.19
N ALA A 114 -9.27 1.50 -11.17
CA ALA A 114 -7.97 0.85 -11.39
C ALA A 114 -7.63 -0.11 -10.24
N GLY A 115 -7.89 0.26 -8.99
CA GLY A 115 -7.70 -0.61 -7.83
C GLY A 115 -8.62 -1.83 -7.86
N LEU A 116 -9.88 -1.65 -8.25
CA LEU A 116 -10.81 -2.77 -8.46
C LEU A 116 -10.34 -3.72 -9.55
N GLN A 117 -9.80 -3.20 -10.66
CA GLN A 117 -9.24 -4.01 -11.74
C GLN A 117 -8.03 -4.83 -11.30
N GLU A 118 -7.14 -4.25 -10.49
CA GLU A 118 -6.00 -4.99 -9.94
C GLU A 118 -6.45 -6.12 -9.02
N LEU A 119 -7.40 -5.84 -8.11
CA LEU A 119 -7.97 -6.85 -7.22
C LEU A 119 -8.67 -7.97 -8.01
N ALA A 120 -9.48 -7.60 -8.99
CA ALA A 120 -10.17 -8.54 -9.87
C ALA A 120 -9.18 -9.39 -10.69
N GLY A 121 -8.10 -8.78 -11.19
CA GLY A 121 -7.03 -9.49 -11.90
C GLY A 121 -6.34 -10.55 -11.03
N ASN A 122 -6.06 -10.24 -9.77
CA ASN A 122 -5.52 -11.20 -8.81
C ASN A 122 -6.50 -12.36 -8.53
N ALA A 123 -7.79 -12.07 -8.36
CA ALA A 123 -8.83 -13.08 -8.18
C ALA A 123 -8.98 -13.97 -9.43
N THR A 124 -8.95 -13.37 -10.62
CA THR A 124 -9.00 -14.09 -11.91
C THR A 124 -7.82 -15.05 -12.06
N MET A 125 -6.62 -14.62 -11.71
CA MET A 125 -5.43 -15.46 -11.75
C MET A 125 -5.57 -16.67 -10.81
N LEU A 126 -6.02 -16.45 -9.57
CA LEU A 126 -6.27 -17.51 -8.60
C LEU A 126 -7.34 -18.50 -9.10
N PHE A 127 -8.42 -17.97 -9.70
CA PHE A 127 -9.47 -18.81 -10.28
C PHE A 127 -8.93 -19.70 -11.41
N TYR A 128 -8.18 -19.17 -12.36
CA TYR A 128 -7.61 -19.97 -13.44
C TYR A 128 -6.59 -21.02 -12.98
N MET A 129 -6.00 -20.84 -11.80
CA MET A 129 -5.13 -21.86 -11.18
C MET A 129 -5.90 -22.92 -10.40
N SER A 130 -7.20 -22.74 -10.16
CA SER A 130 -8.03 -23.68 -9.43
C SER A 130 -8.45 -24.87 -10.32
N GLU A 131 -8.83 -25.98 -9.67
CA GLU A 131 -9.40 -27.15 -10.37
C GLU A 131 -10.69 -26.80 -11.13
N GLU A 132 -11.50 -25.89 -10.58
CA GLU A 132 -12.73 -25.42 -11.20
C GLU A 132 -12.45 -24.64 -12.50
N GLY A 133 -11.47 -23.75 -12.49
CA GLY A 133 -11.01 -23.03 -13.69
C GLY A 133 -10.42 -23.99 -14.75
N GLN A 134 -9.70 -25.02 -14.30
CA GLN A 134 -9.16 -26.06 -15.21
C GLN A 134 -10.26 -26.93 -15.83
N GLU A 135 -11.30 -27.26 -15.09
CA GLU A 135 -12.46 -28.00 -15.60
C GLU A 135 -13.13 -27.23 -16.76
N GLY A 136 -13.41 -25.95 -16.56
CA GLY A 136 -14.01 -25.10 -17.61
C GLY A 136 -13.16 -25.07 -18.89
N ARG A 137 -11.84 -24.90 -18.74
CA ARG A 137 -10.90 -24.92 -19.87
C ARG A 137 -10.88 -26.27 -20.59
N ASN A 138 -10.76 -27.36 -19.82
CA ASN A 138 -10.64 -28.69 -20.38
C ASN A 138 -11.93 -29.10 -21.12
N ALA A 139 -13.08 -28.82 -20.50
CA ALA A 139 -14.39 -29.06 -21.13
C ALA A 139 -14.52 -28.32 -22.49
N TYR A 140 -14.06 -27.07 -22.56
CA TYR A 140 -14.07 -26.30 -23.80
C TYR A 140 -13.16 -26.92 -24.86
N LEU A 141 -11.94 -27.32 -24.50
CA LEU A 141 -11.00 -27.96 -25.44
C LEU A 141 -11.50 -29.33 -25.92
N GLU A 142 -12.13 -30.09 -25.04
CA GLU A 142 -12.68 -31.43 -25.32
C GLU A 142 -14.07 -31.36 -25.99
N LYS A 143 -14.61 -30.16 -26.17
CA LYS A 143 -15.95 -29.92 -26.77
C LYS A 143 -17.08 -30.69 -26.04
N ARG A 144 -16.99 -30.77 -24.72
CA ARG A 144 -18.02 -31.37 -23.85
C ARG A 144 -18.61 -30.31 -22.91
N PRO A 145 -19.79 -30.53 -22.32
CA PRO A 145 -20.28 -29.71 -21.22
C PRO A 145 -19.35 -29.80 -20.02
N PRO A 146 -19.10 -28.66 -19.30
CA PRO A 146 -18.34 -28.69 -18.06
C PRO A 146 -19.15 -29.33 -16.93
N ASP A 147 -18.48 -30.06 -16.05
CA ASP A 147 -19.09 -30.64 -14.85
C ASP A 147 -18.56 -29.93 -13.58
N PHE A 148 -19.31 -28.97 -13.10
CA PHE A 148 -19.02 -28.24 -11.85
C PHE A 148 -19.72 -28.83 -10.62
N SER A 149 -20.43 -29.98 -10.74
CA SER A 149 -21.19 -30.58 -9.64
C SER A 149 -20.31 -31.08 -8.48
N ARG A 150 -19.06 -31.40 -8.79
CA ARG A 150 -18.06 -31.88 -7.81
C ARG A 150 -17.44 -30.78 -6.95
N PHE A 151 -17.63 -29.51 -7.30
CA PHE A 151 -17.07 -28.40 -6.55
C PHE A 151 -18.03 -27.92 -5.49
N THR A 152 -17.46 -27.60 -4.30
CA THR A 152 -18.25 -27.09 -3.19
C THR A 152 -18.81 -25.72 -3.54
N ARG A 153 -20.13 -25.57 -3.44
CA ARG A 153 -20.80 -24.28 -3.58
C ARG A 153 -20.81 -23.61 -2.22
N HIS A 154 -20.14 -22.49 -2.10
CA HIS A 154 -20.26 -21.63 -0.94
C HIS A 154 -21.40 -20.62 -1.19
N PRO A 155 -22.22 -20.33 -0.16
CA PRO A 155 -23.27 -19.34 -0.27
C PRO A 155 -22.71 -17.95 -0.51
#